data_40386365a5c38d4cf4562122d938d8d6
#
_entry.id   40386365a5c38d4cf4562122d938d8d6
#
_cell.length_a   1.000
_cell.length_b   1.000
_cell.length_c   1.000
_cell.angle_alpha   90.00
_cell.angle_beta   90.00
_cell.angle_gamma   90.00
#
_symmetry.space_group_name_H-M   'P 1'
#
loop_
_entity.id
_entity.type
_entity.pdbx_description
1 polymer ?
#
loop_
_entity_poly.entity_id
_entity_poly.type
_entity_poly.pdbx_seq_one_letter_code
_entity_poly.pdbx_strand_id
1 'polypeptide(L)'
;VFKERTVGKTPVGTPTGTWVQWQPSGDFFTHTEVEIAKIKDLFKTITALCPGLTIVLSDNGTITTYYSEHGLNDLVDEAVKNKEVIANRFNMNFAEGKNKLDMVITYTSNYSLNLIPYVNTGLTEKGPHITQIKTILTREFNKFFREKKWLKEKDENLTGDDIQEGMYIVFNITAPNIAYDAQVKSTVTKIDMTPF
;
A
#
# COMPACT_ATOMS: atom_id res chain seq x y z
N VAL A 1 -18.23 25.54 14.73
CA VAL A 1 -18.00 25.46 16.19
C VAL A 1 -17.80 24.01 16.54
N PHE A 2 -16.56 23.62 16.86
CA PHE A 2 -16.29 22.27 17.37
C PHE A 2 -16.86 22.19 18.80
N LYS A 3 -17.78 21.28 19.02
CA LYS A 3 -18.20 20.91 20.38
C LYS A 3 -17.37 19.68 20.76
N GLU A 4 -16.40 19.87 21.63
CA GLU A 4 -15.71 18.78 22.29
C GLU A 4 -16.68 18.06 23.21
N ARG A 5 -16.86 16.76 23.01
CA ARG A 5 -17.63 15.92 23.90
C ARG A 5 -16.69 14.93 24.58
N THR A 6 -16.44 15.16 25.85
CA THR A 6 -15.71 14.17 26.65
C THR A 6 -16.60 12.93 26.82
N VAL A 7 -16.18 11.81 26.27
CA VAL A 7 -16.85 10.53 26.46
C VAL A 7 -16.24 9.86 27.68
N GLY A 8 -17.05 9.43 28.64
CA GLY A 8 -16.59 8.68 29.80
C GLY A 8 -15.95 7.34 29.45
N LYS A 9 -15.39 6.64 30.46
CA LYS A 9 -14.78 5.32 30.25
C LYS A 9 -15.80 4.35 29.66
N THR A 10 -15.45 3.73 28.54
CA THR A 10 -16.26 2.64 27.95
C THR A 10 -16.31 1.45 28.91
N PRO A 11 -17.46 0.79 29.07
CA PRO A 11 -17.56 -0.43 29.86
C PRO A 11 -16.57 -1.49 29.41
N VAL A 12 -16.04 -2.27 30.35
CA VAL A 12 -15.15 -3.39 30.07
C VAL A 12 -15.88 -4.38 29.14
N GLY A 13 -15.24 -4.78 28.04
CA GLY A 13 -15.82 -5.70 27.04
C GLY A 13 -16.52 -5.01 25.86
N THR A 14 -16.59 -3.68 25.83
CA THR A 14 -17.07 -2.95 24.64
C THR A 14 -16.01 -3.03 23.52
N PRO A 15 -16.38 -3.38 22.28
CA PRO A 15 -15.45 -3.33 21.16
C PRO A 15 -14.82 -1.95 21.03
N THR A 16 -13.51 -1.90 20.84
CA THR A 16 -12.81 -0.64 20.59
C THR A 16 -13.07 -0.18 19.16
N GLY A 17 -13.25 1.13 18.97
CA GLY A 17 -13.47 1.69 17.66
C GLY A 17 -13.53 3.21 17.69
N THR A 18 -13.51 3.81 16.51
CA THR A 18 -13.69 5.25 16.32
C THR A 18 -14.90 5.48 15.43
N TRP A 19 -15.78 6.36 15.85
CA TRP A 19 -16.91 6.80 15.05
C TRP A 19 -16.71 8.27 14.67
N VAL A 20 -16.86 8.58 13.39
CA VAL A 20 -16.73 9.94 12.87
C VAL A 20 -17.94 10.25 12.00
N GLN A 21 -18.57 11.38 12.25
CA GLN A 21 -19.61 11.92 11.40
C GLN A 21 -19.16 13.29 10.90
N TRP A 22 -19.35 13.51 9.60
CA TRP A 22 -18.91 14.73 8.96
C TRP A 22 -19.90 15.18 7.88
N GLN A 23 -20.09 16.49 7.78
CA GLN A 23 -20.90 17.13 6.75
C GLN A 23 -20.20 18.44 6.34
N PRO A 24 -19.92 18.67 5.04
CA PRO A 24 -19.38 19.94 4.58
C PRO A 24 -20.36 21.08 4.81
N SER A 25 -19.86 22.24 5.25
CA SER A 25 -20.67 23.47 5.37
C SER A 25 -20.59 24.29 4.10
N GLY A 26 -21.74 24.71 3.57
CA GLY A 26 -21.83 25.64 2.44
C GLY A 26 -21.28 27.04 2.73
N ASP A 27 -21.06 27.38 4.02
CA ASP A 27 -20.43 28.66 4.41
C ASP A 27 -18.95 28.72 4.06
N PHE A 28 -18.29 27.55 3.97
CA PHE A 28 -16.83 27.44 3.74
C PHE A 28 -16.47 26.77 2.40
N PHE A 29 -17.37 25.94 1.88
CA PHE A 29 -17.11 25.17 0.64
C PHE A 29 -18.13 25.53 -0.43
N THR A 30 -17.64 25.84 -1.62
CA THR A 30 -18.50 26.09 -2.80
C THR A 30 -19.18 24.81 -3.30
N HIS A 31 -18.56 23.65 -3.00
CA HIS A 31 -19.11 22.33 -3.32
C HIS A 31 -19.21 21.51 -2.03
N THR A 32 -20.42 21.14 -1.67
CA THR A 32 -20.71 20.35 -0.46
C THR A 32 -21.02 18.89 -0.77
N GLU A 33 -21.01 18.52 -2.05
CA GLU A 33 -21.18 17.13 -2.47
C GLU A 33 -19.91 16.33 -2.22
N VAL A 34 -20.07 15.15 -1.66
CA VAL A 34 -18.97 14.24 -1.35
C VAL A 34 -18.88 13.17 -2.43
N GLU A 35 -17.71 13.02 -3.02
CA GLU A 35 -17.45 11.95 -3.98
C GLU A 35 -17.34 10.59 -3.27
N ILE A 36 -18.48 9.99 -2.97
CA ILE A 36 -18.58 8.73 -2.19
C ILE A 36 -17.78 7.59 -2.85
N ALA A 37 -17.68 7.55 -4.17
CA ALA A 37 -16.89 6.55 -4.88
C ALA A 37 -15.41 6.57 -4.45
N LYS A 38 -14.79 7.75 -4.36
CA LYS A 38 -13.40 7.90 -3.90
C LYS A 38 -13.22 7.45 -2.47
N ILE A 39 -14.20 7.72 -1.59
CA ILE A 39 -14.18 7.26 -0.20
C ILE A 39 -14.24 5.73 -0.13
N LYS A 40 -15.11 5.11 -0.93
CA LYS A 40 -15.23 3.65 -1.01
C LYS A 40 -13.92 3.00 -1.45
N ASP A 41 -13.26 3.54 -2.47
CA ASP A 41 -11.97 3.03 -2.95
C ASP A 41 -10.85 3.24 -1.94
N LEU A 42 -10.85 4.39 -1.25
CA LEU A 42 -9.93 4.64 -0.14
C LEU A 42 -10.12 3.63 1.00
N PHE A 43 -11.35 3.30 1.38
CA PHE A 43 -11.62 2.35 2.46
C PHE A 43 -11.22 0.92 2.09
N LYS A 44 -11.43 0.48 0.84
CA LYS A 44 -10.88 -0.78 0.33
C LYS A 44 -9.36 -0.82 0.45
N THR A 45 -8.70 0.25 0.03
CA THR A 45 -7.24 0.36 0.09
C THR A 45 -6.74 0.32 1.54
N ILE A 46 -7.33 1.12 2.43
CA ILE A 46 -6.89 1.18 3.84
C ILE A 46 -7.09 -0.17 4.53
N THR A 47 -8.20 -0.86 4.30
CA THR A 47 -8.44 -2.18 4.91
C THR A 47 -7.45 -3.22 4.40
N ALA A 48 -7.04 -3.15 3.15
CA ALA A 48 -6.00 -4.03 2.59
C ALA A 48 -4.59 -3.71 3.15
N LEU A 49 -4.30 -2.44 3.45
CA LEU A 49 -3.02 -2.02 4.05
C LEU A 49 -2.94 -2.26 5.57
N CYS A 50 -4.09 -2.45 6.23
CA CYS A 50 -4.22 -2.61 7.68
C CYS A 50 -4.96 -3.92 8.00
N PRO A 51 -4.27 -5.07 8.02
CA PRO A 51 -4.90 -6.35 8.32
C PRO A 51 -5.68 -6.33 9.65
N GLY A 52 -6.91 -6.84 9.63
CA GLY A 52 -7.80 -6.87 10.79
C GLY A 52 -8.62 -5.60 11.01
N LEU A 53 -8.41 -4.55 10.22
CA LEU A 53 -9.24 -3.34 10.27
C LEU A 53 -10.57 -3.56 9.55
N THR A 54 -11.66 -3.24 10.23
CA THR A 54 -13.00 -3.15 9.62
C THR A 54 -13.44 -1.70 9.58
N ILE A 55 -13.87 -1.22 8.43
CA ILE A 55 -14.44 0.11 8.26
C ILE A 55 -15.91 -0.03 7.85
N VAL A 56 -16.78 0.70 8.51
CA VAL A 56 -18.21 0.76 8.19
C VAL A 56 -18.53 2.17 7.71
N LEU A 57 -19.01 2.26 6.48
CA LEU A 57 -19.50 3.51 5.90
C LEU A 57 -21.03 3.54 5.98
N SER A 58 -21.56 4.59 6.55
CA SER A 58 -23.00 4.91 6.48
C SER A 58 -23.19 6.14 5.59
N ASP A 59 -23.83 5.95 4.44
CA ASP A 59 -24.12 6.99 3.47
C ASP A 59 -25.62 7.06 3.23
N ASN A 60 -26.26 8.12 3.71
CA ASN A 60 -27.72 8.33 3.59
C ASN A 60 -28.56 7.10 3.97
N GLY A 61 -28.17 6.41 5.05
CA GLY A 61 -28.84 5.20 5.54
C GLY A 61 -28.39 3.90 4.89
N THR A 62 -27.59 3.95 3.84
CA THR A 62 -26.96 2.76 3.24
C THR A 62 -25.69 2.42 4.00
N ILE A 63 -25.61 1.22 4.55
CA ILE A 63 -24.45 0.73 5.31
C ILE A 63 -23.63 -0.18 4.42
N THR A 64 -22.34 0.10 4.32
CA THR A 64 -21.36 -0.73 3.60
C THR A 64 -20.20 -1.05 4.53
N THR A 65 -19.84 -2.31 4.65
CA THR A 65 -18.69 -2.77 5.46
C THR A 65 -17.52 -3.12 4.55
N TYR A 66 -16.34 -2.65 4.92
CA TYR A 66 -15.06 -2.91 4.27
C TYR A 66 -14.18 -3.71 5.21
N TYR A 67 -13.61 -4.77 4.71
CA TYR A 67 -12.66 -5.64 5.37
C TYR A 67 -11.83 -6.34 4.28
N SER A 68 -10.54 -6.49 4.50
CA SER A 68 -9.66 -7.26 3.61
C SER A 68 -9.21 -8.51 4.33
N GLU A 69 -9.42 -9.66 3.71
CA GLU A 69 -9.02 -10.97 4.22
C GLU A 69 -7.56 -11.28 3.86
N HIS A 70 -7.13 -10.85 2.67
CA HIS A 70 -5.83 -11.22 2.11
C HIS A 70 -4.85 -10.05 1.98
N GLY A 71 -5.19 -8.88 2.55
CA GLY A 71 -4.31 -7.71 2.60
C GLY A 71 -3.94 -7.20 1.20
N LEU A 72 -2.63 -7.00 0.95
CA LEU A 72 -2.16 -6.49 -0.34
C LEU A 72 -2.55 -7.39 -1.53
N ASN A 73 -2.82 -8.68 -1.32
CA ASN A 73 -3.26 -9.55 -2.39
C ASN A 73 -4.61 -9.12 -2.96
N ASP A 74 -5.53 -8.58 -2.13
CA ASP A 74 -6.83 -8.09 -2.60
C ASP A 74 -6.66 -6.89 -3.55
N LEU A 75 -5.65 -6.01 -3.28
CA LEU A 75 -5.32 -4.91 -4.17
C LEU A 75 -4.73 -5.39 -5.50
N VAL A 76 -3.88 -6.41 -5.45
CA VAL A 76 -3.31 -7.02 -6.67
C VAL A 76 -4.39 -7.72 -7.46
N ASP A 77 -5.31 -8.47 -6.82
CA ASP A 77 -6.44 -9.15 -7.49
C ASP A 77 -7.30 -8.18 -8.30
N GLU A 78 -7.68 -7.07 -7.70
CA GLU A 78 -8.47 -6.05 -8.38
C GLU A 78 -7.70 -5.45 -9.57
N ALA A 79 -6.41 -5.17 -9.37
CA ALA A 79 -5.57 -4.50 -10.36
C ALA A 79 -5.20 -5.38 -11.56
N VAL A 80 -5.09 -6.70 -11.38
CA VAL A 80 -4.77 -7.64 -12.46
C VAL A 80 -5.97 -8.41 -12.99
N LYS A 81 -7.18 -8.13 -12.51
CA LYS A 81 -8.43 -8.83 -12.83
C LYS A 81 -8.67 -9.03 -14.33
N ASN A 82 -8.27 -8.03 -15.14
CA ASN A 82 -8.43 -8.05 -16.59
C ASN A 82 -7.09 -8.19 -17.34
N LYS A 83 -6.07 -8.73 -16.67
CA LYS A 83 -4.73 -8.94 -17.24
C LYS A 83 -4.39 -10.41 -17.20
N GLU A 84 -3.61 -10.84 -18.16
CA GLU A 84 -3.03 -12.19 -18.15
C GLU A 84 -1.85 -12.22 -17.17
N VAL A 85 -2.03 -12.98 -16.09
CA VAL A 85 -0.98 -13.20 -15.08
C VAL A 85 -0.14 -14.40 -15.53
N ILE A 86 1.18 -14.19 -15.68
CA ILE A 86 2.12 -15.20 -16.21
C ILE A 86 3.02 -15.83 -15.14
N ALA A 87 2.97 -15.35 -13.91
CA ALA A 87 3.78 -15.88 -12.80
C ALA A 87 2.96 -15.98 -11.51
N ASN A 88 3.28 -16.95 -10.69
CA ASN A 88 2.76 -17.06 -9.33
C ASN A 88 3.17 -15.82 -8.50
N ARG A 89 2.33 -15.46 -7.55
CA ARG A 89 2.61 -14.35 -6.65
C ARG A 89 3.72 -14.71 -5.68
N PHE A 90 4.60 -13.76 -5.49
CA PHE A 90 5.56 -13.74 -4.40
C PHE A 90 5.06 -12.78 -3.33
N ASN A 91 4.90 -13.29 -2.11
CA ASN A 91 4.49 -12.52 -0.95
C ASN A 91 5.67 -12.42 0.01
N MET A 92 5.97 -11.22 0.45
CA MET A 92 7.00 -10.94 1.45
C MET A 92 6.40 -10.13 2.59
N ASN A 93 6.61 -10.64 3.80
CA ASN A 93 6.28 -9.94 5.04
C ASN A 93 7.53 -9.90 5.90
N PHE A 94 7.99 -8.72 6.20
CA PHE A 94 9.14 -8.49 7.07
C PHE A 94 8.73 -7.57 8.22
N ALA A 95 9.21 -7.88 9.42
CA ALA A 95 9.01 -7.04 10.59
C ALA A 95 10.22 -7.10 11.52
N GLU A 96 10.79 -5.93 11.83
CA GLU A 96 11.85 -5.75 12.81
C GLU A 96 11.59 -4.50 13.64
N GLY A 97 11.26 -4.69 14.92
CA GLY A 97 10.88 -3.60 15.81
C GLY A 97 9.66 -2.81 15.30
N LYS A 98 9.86 -1.55 14.91
CA LYS A 98 8.80 -0.70 14.34
C LYS A 98 8.81 -0.67 12.80
N ASN A 99 9.79 -1.34 12.19
CA ASN A 99 9.90 -1.40 10.74
C ASN A 99 9.15 -2.62 10.22
N LYS A 100 8.32 -2.43 9.20
CA LYS A 100 7.59 -3.50 8.53
C LYS A 100 7.60 -3.24 7.03
N LEU A 101 7.72 -4.31 6.26
CA LEU A 101 7.55 -4.30 4.81
C LEU A 101 6.61 -5.44 4.44
N ASP A 102 5.47 -5.09 3.89
CA ASP A 102 4.56 -6.01 3.24
C ASP A 102 4.66 -5.77 1.74
N MET A 103 4.88 -6.83 0.97
CA MET A 103 5.08 -6.70 -0.48
C MET A 103 4.47 -7.90 -1.20
N VAL A 104 3.81 -7.62 -2.31
CA VAL A 104 3.30 -8.64 -3.24
C VAL A 104 3.81 -8.32 -4.64
N ILE A 105 4.42 -9.31 -5.27
CA ILE A 105 4.93 -9.22 -6.65
C ILE A 105 4.26 -10.30 -7.50
N THR A 106 3.86 -9.96 -8.70
CA THR A 106 3.49 -10.88 -9.76
C THR A 106 3.94 -10.33 -11.11
N TYR A 107 3.80 -11.12 -12.17
CA TYR A 107 4.10 -10.70 -13.54
C TYR A 107 2.88 -10.87 -14.41
N THR A 108 2.69 -9.94 -15.32
CA THR A 108 1.63 -9.95 -16.32
C THR A 108 2.23 -9.94 -17.72
N SER A 109 1.47 -10.34 -18.73
CA SER A 109 1.89 -10.29 -20.13
C SER A 109 2.07 -8.86 -20.69
N ASN A 110 1.81 -7.84 -19.87
CA ASN A 110 2.06 -6.46 -20.22
C ASN A 110 3.53 -6.10 -19.97
N TYR A 111 4.20 -5.43 -20.90
CA TYR A 111 5.62 -5.07 -20.81
C TYR A 111 5.93 -3.93 -19.83
N SER A 112 4.96 -3.27 -19.26
CA SER A 112 5.19 -2.12 -18.37
C SER A 112 5.30 -2.54 -16.90
N LEU A 113 6.22 -1.89 -16.17
CA LEU A 113 6.26 -1.94 -14.71
C LEU A 113 5.03 -1.23 -14.13
N ASN A 114 4.31 -1.92 -13.25
CA ASN A 114 3.27 -1.34 -12.41
C ASN A 114 3.73 -1.40 -10.95
N LEU A 115 4.10 -0.27 -10.38
CA LEU A 115 4.62 -0.17 -9.03
C LEU A 115 3.72 0.75 -8.21
N ILE A 116 3.15 0.21 -7.13
CA ILE A 116 2.24 0.92 -6.23
C ILE A 116 2.85 0.93 -4.82
N PRO A 117 3.57 2.01 -4.46
CA PRO A 117 4.26 2.13 -3.20
C PRO A 117 3.40 2.83 -2.14
N TYR A 118 3.25 2.19 -1.00
CA TYR A 118 2.68 2.82 0.19
C TYR A 118 3.76 2.98 1.27
N VAL A 119 3.69 4.09 1.98
CA VAL A 119 4.54 4.37 3.15
C VAL A 119 3.64 4.86 4.29
N ASN A 120 3.63 4.14 5.41
CA ASN A 120 2.71 4.36 6.52
C ASN A 120 1.26 4.47 6.04
N THR A 121 0.84 3.55 5.16
CA THR A 121 -0.49 3.48 4.50
C THR A 121 -0.81 4.61 3.53
N GLY A 122 0.06 5.59 3.36
CA GLY A 122 -0.08 6.66 2.36
C GLY A 122 0.50 6.24 1.01
N LEU A 123 -0.23 6.45 -0.07
CA LEU A 123 0.29 6.27 -1.43
C LEU A 123 1.41 7.30 -1.66
N THR A 124 2.57 6.84 -2.13
CA THR A 124 3.71 7.69 -2.45
C THR A 124 4.09 7.52 -3.91
N GLU A 125 4.41 8.62 -4.58
CA GLU A 125 4.76 8.59 -6.01
C GLU A 125 6.27 8.63 -6.24
N LYS A 126 7.01 9.24 -5.31
CA LYS A 126 8.45 9.49 -5.43
C LYS A 126 9.17 9.27 -4.11
N GLY A 127 10.43 8.88 -4.21
CA GLY A 127 11.31 8.82 -3.04
C GLY A 127 12.34 7.70 -3.11
N PRO A 128 13.34 7.74 -2.20
CA PRO A 128 14.45 6.78 -2.17
C PRO A 128 14.00 5.34 -1.96
N HIS A 129 12.89 5.10 -1.28
CA HIS A 129 12.31 3.76 -1.05
C HIS A 129 11.99 3.04 -2.37
N ILE A 130 11.47 3.75 -3.36
CA ILE A 130 11.15 3.18 -4.68
C ILE A 130 12.44 2.74 -5.38
N THR A 131 13.44 3.63 -5.45
CA THR A 131 14.71 3.33 -6.10
C THR A 131 15.43 2.19 -5.40
N GLN A 132 15.43 2.18 -4.06
CA GLN A 132 16.11 1.14 -3.29
C GLN A 132 15.43 -0.22 -3.43
N ILE A 133 14.10 -0.30 -3.38
CA ILE A 133 13.37 -1.57 -3.63
C ILE A 133 13.69 -2.10 -5.03
N LYS A 134 13.69 -1.26 -6.07
CA LYS A 134 14.08 -1.68 -7.42
C LYS A 134 15.51 -2.22 -7.47
N THR A 135 16.46 -1.55 -6.82
CA THR A 135 17.87 -1.96 -6.77
C THR A 135 18.02 -3.29 -6.01
N ILE A 136 17.36 -3.44 -4.88
CA ILE A 136 17.38 -4.68 -4.09
C ILE A 136 16.81 -5.84 -4.91
N LEU A 137 15.65 -5.65 -5.53
CA LEU A 137 15.04 -6.69 -6.37
C LEU A 137 15.98 -7.09 -7.51
N THR A 138 16.57 -6.13 -8.22
CA THR A 138 17.52 -6.43 -9.31
C THR A 138 18.70 -7.27 -8.82
N ARG A 139 19.26 -6.93 -7.66
CA ARG A 139 20.36 -7.68 -7.06
C ARG A 139 19.94 -9.10 -6.66
N GLU A 140 18.84 -9.24 -5.95
CA GLU A 140 18.39 -10.54 -5.43
C GLU A 140 17.93 -11.48 -6.57
N PHE A 141 17.28 -10.97 -7.61
CA PHE A 141 16.94 -11.77 -8.79
C PHE A 141 18.19 -12.29 -9.50
N ASN A 142 19.19 -11.45 -9.74
CA ASN A 142 20.45 -11.87 -10.34
C ASN A 142 21.16 -12.93 -9.50
N LYS A 143 21.21 -12.74 -8.19
CA LYS A 143 21.77 -13.72 -7.26
C LYS A 143 21.03 -15.06 -7.36
N PHE A 144 19.71 -15.04 -7.29
CA PHE A 144 18.85 -16.22 -7.40
C PHE A 144 19.08 -16.96 -8.73
N PHE A 145 19.14 -16.26 -9.87
CA PHE A 145 19.34 -16.87 -11.16
C PHE A 145 20.72 -17.52 -11.30
N ARG A 146 21.76 -16.94 -10.66
CA ARG A 146 23.08 -17.56 -10.58
C ARG A 146 23.10 -18.80 -9.69
N GLU A 147 22.45 -18.75 -8.53
CA GLU A 147 22.31 -19.91 -7.64
C GLU A 147 21.58 -21.07 -8.33
N LYS A 148 20.57 -20.76 -9.13
CA LYS A 148 19.84 -21.75 -9.94
C LYS A 148 20.58 -22.16 -11.22
N LYS A 149 21.74 -21.58 -11.50
CA LYS A 149 22.54 -21.80 -12.73
C LYS A 149 21.79 -21.44 -14.02
N TRP A 150 20.78 -20.56 -13.94
CA TRP A 150 20.11 -20.01 -15.09
C TRP A 150 20.95 -18.92 -15.76
N LEU A 151 21.76 -18.21 -14.98
CA LEU A 151 22.86 -17.37 -15.44
C LEU A 151 24.19 -18.08 -15.12
N LYS A 152 25.05 -18.25 -16.13
CA LYS A 152 26.40 -18.81 -15.99
C LYS A 152 27.35 -17.71 -15.48
N GLU A 153 28.50 -18.11 -14.96
CA GLU A 153 29.52 -17.16 -14.44
C GLU A 153 29.95 -16.08 -15.46
N LYS A 154 29.99 -16.44 -16.75
CA LYS A 154 30.40 -15.54 -17.85
C LYS A 154 29.24 -14.70 -18.41
N ASP A 155 28.00 -14.99 -18.04
CA ASP A 155 26.85 -14.26 -18.55
C ASP A 155 26.76 -12.92 -17.82
N GLU A 156 26.33 -11.88 -18.53
CA GLU A 156 26.05 -10.58 -17.92
C GLU A 156 24.86 -10.68 -16.96
N ASN A 157 24.82 -9.79 -15.96
CA ASN A 157 23.66 -9.67 -15.09
C ASN A 157 22.48 -9.07 -15.87
N LEU A 158 21.28 -9.52 -15.52
CA LEU A 158 20.06 -8.86 -15.98
C LEU A 158 20.01 -7.44 -15.44
N THR A 159 19.58 -6.53 -16.28
CA THR A 159 19.37 -5.13 -15.91
C THR A 159 18.13 -4.96 -15.04
N GLY A 160 17.97 -3.80 -14.44
CA GLY A 160 16.73 -3.46 -13.73
C GLY A 160 15.50 -3.47 -14.64
N ASP A 161 15.68 -3.04 -15.89
CA ASP A 161 14.59 -3.01 -16.87
C ASP A 161 14.15 -4.42 -17.29
N ASP A 162 15.11 -5.34 -17.52
CA ASP A 162 14.81 -6.74 -17.81
C ASP A 162 13.97 -7.42 -16.72
N ILE A 163 14.30 -7.13 -15.46
CA ILE A 163 13.61 -7.73 -14.30
C ILE A 163 12.25 -7.08 -14.05
N GLN A 164 12.12 -5.79 -14.33
CA GLN A 164 10.92 -5.02 -14.09
C GLN A 164 9.89 -5.13 -15.23
N GLU A 165 10.27 -5.66 -16.37
CA GLU A 165 9.37 -5.84 -17.50
C GLU A 165 8.21 -6.77 -17.14
N GLY A 166 6.97 -6.27 -17.27
CA GLY A 166 5.76 -7.00 -16.91
C GLY A 166 5.49 -7.12 -15.39
N MET A 167 6.40 -6.64 -14.55
CA MET A 167 6.25 -6.73 -13.09
C MET A 167 5.08 -5.86 -12.60
N TYR A 168 4.26 -6.46 -11.75
CA TYR A 168 3.25 -5.79 -10.94
C TYR A 168 3.64 -5.94 -9.48
N ILE A 169 3.94 -4.83 -8.83
CA ILE A 169 4.40 -4.80 -7.44
C ILE A 169 3.61 -3.80 -6.61
N VAL A 170 3.09 -4.27 -5.49
CA VAL A 170 2.48 -3.45 -4.45
C VAL A 170 3.27 -3.67 -3.17
N PHE A 171 3.66 -2.61 -2.49
CA PHE A 171 4.30 -2.73 -1.19
C PHE A 171 3.85 -1.63 -0.23
N ASN A 172 3.88 -1.94 1.06
CA ASN A 172 3.66 -1.00 2.15
C ASN A 172 4.84 -1.06 3.13
N ILE A 173 5.55 0.05 3.27
CA ILE A 173 6.60 0.21 4.26
C ILE A 173 6.01 0.95 5.46
N THR A 174 6.09 0.34 6.63
CA THR A 174 5.83 1.03 7.91
C THR A 174 7.15 1.28 8.60
N ALA A 175 7.49 2.54 8.85
CA ALA A 175 8.71 2.92 9.53
C ALA A 175 8.52 4.20 10.35
N PRO A 176 9.26 4.39 11.45
CA PRO A 176 9.31 5.65 12.17
C PRO A 176 10.17 6.67 11.39
N ASN A 177 10.02 7.97 11.74
CA ASN A 177 10.93 9.03 11.31
C ASN A 177 11.04 9.21 9.78
N ILE A 178 9.92 9.10 9.09
CA ILE A 178 9.85 9.38 7.65
C ILE A 178 9.67 10.89 7.43
N ALA A 179 10.45 11.47 6.52
CA ALA A 179 10.26 12.85 6.09
C ALA A 179 9.62 12.90 4.71
N TYR A 180 8.71 13.85 4.55
CA TYR A 180 7.99 14.12 3.30
C TYR A 180 8.28 15.55 2.86
N ASP A 181 8.12 15.83 1.58
CA ASP A 181 8.29 17.18 1.00
C ASP A 181 7.11 18.11 1.33
N ALA A 182 5.91 17.56 1.46
CA ALA A 182 4.67 18.31 1.67
C ALA A 182 3.67 17.56 2.54
N GLN A 183 2.64 18.26 3.00
CA GLN A 183 1.54 17.70 3.82
C GLN A 183 0.77 16.59 3.10
N VAL A 184 0.74 16.60 1.78
CA VAL A 184 0.07 15.56 0.96
C VAL A 184 0.79 14.22 1.04
N LYS A 185 2.09 14.21 1.44
CA LYS A 185 2.92 13.00 1.64
C LYS A 185 3.10 12.13 0.39
N SER A 186 2.96 12.72 -0.80
CA SER A 186 3.17 11.99 -2.06
C SER A 186 4.64 11.71 -2.37
N THR A 187 5.55 12.50 -1.81
CA THR A 187 7.00 12.33 -1.99
C THR A 187 7.70 12.10 -0.65
N VAL A 188 8.39 10.98 -0.53
CA VAL A 188 9.26 10.68 0.61
C VAL A 188 10.64 11.27 0.33
N THR A 189 11.10 12.16 1.20
CA THR A 189 12.44 12.79 1.09
C THR A 189 13.50 12.06 1.91
N LYS A 190 13.10 11.43 3.01
CA LYS A 190 13.99 10.65 3.86
C LYS A 190 13.27 9.45 4.47
N ILE A 191 13.90 8.31 4.35
CA ILE A 191 13.51 7.05 4.98
C ILE A 191 14.79 6.21 5.18
N ASP A 192 14.90 5.53 6.32
CA ASP A 192 15.97 4.57 6.55
C ASP A 192 15.50 3.21 6.00
N MET A 193 16.19 2.75 4.97
CA MET A 193 15.92 1.46 4.32
C MET A 193 16.88 0.34 4.80
N THR A 194 17.81 0.66 5.71
CA THR A 194 18.80 -0.32 6.21
C THR A 194 18.17 -1.58 6.83
N PRO A 195 17.01 -1.48 7.53
CA PRO A 195 16.36 -2.67 8.08
C PRO A 195 15.76 -3.62 7.06
N PHE A 196 15.51 -3.15 5.83
CA PHE A 196 14.83 -3.89 4.78
C PHE A 196 15.84 -4.44 3.74
#